data_2b835b42541ee73a0db5eefd989a0908
#
_entry.id   2b835b42541ee73a0db5eefd989a0908
#
_cell.length_a   1.000
_cell.length_b   1.000
_cell.length_c   1.000
_cell.angle_alpha   90.00
_cell.angle_beta   90.00
_cell.angle_gamma   90.00
#
_symmetry.space_group_name_H-M   'P 1'
#
loop_
_entity.id
_entity.type
_entity.pdbx_description
1 polymer ?
#
loop_
_entity_poly.entity_id
_entity_poly.type
_entity_poly.pdbx_seq_one_letter_code
_entity_poly.pdbx_strand_id
1 'polypeptide(L)'
;TTLFKEEDIHFWNKKEFGKGYQNDLAAVVAPVPLQIASPNKAATFVPLAENKTYQPGDPVSTIGYPTDSSSPELKKPIVAGQLYKADGVVKSVDNYDDKGSKGITYHMTSVSGLSGAGIINGDGKVVGVHQHGTIENGIPDKDRFGGGIVLSPEQVKWVKDIIAKYGVKGWYQGDNGKRYYFTPEGEMFRNKTAVIGENQYSFDEN
;
A
#
# COMPACT_ATOMS: atom_id res chain seq x y z
N THR A 1 4.83 11.09 -22.12
CA THR A 1 4.16 12.14 -21.34
C THR A 1 4.29 11.74 -19.88
N THR A 2 5.02 12.53 -19.07
CA THR A 2 5.16 12.28 -17.63
C THR A 2 3.79 12.53 -16.99
N LEU A 3 3.18 11.49 -16.43
CA LEU A 3 1.87 11.59 -15.77
C LEU A 3 1.92 12.42 -14.48
N PHE A 4 3.09 12.49 -13.83
CA PHE A 4 3.30 13.18 -12.56
C PHE A 4 4.40 14.22 -12.70
N LYS A 5 4.24 15.36 -12.02
CA LYS A 5 5.25 16.40 -11.88
C LYS A 5 5.98 16.24 -10.55
N GLU A 6 7.11 16.92 -10.37
CA GLU A 6 7.84 16.89 -9.10
C GLU A 6 6.99 17.42 -7.94
N GLU A 7 6.11 18.37 -8.18
CA GLU A 7 5.19 18.93 -7.18
C GLU A 7 4.12 17.95 -6.68
N ASP A 8 3.86 16.90 -7.47
CA ASP A 8 2.91 15.83 -7.10
C ASP A 8 3.55 14.79 -6.17
N ILE A 9 4.88 14.85 -5.96
CA ILE A 9 5.63 13.88 -5.18
C ILE A 9 5.98 14.50 -3.83
N HIS A 10 5.45 13.92 -2.77
CA HIS A 10 5.68 14.33 -1.39
C HIS A 10 6.60 13.32 -0.71
N PHE A 11 7.78 13.77 -0.31
CA PHE A 11 8.74 12.93 0.42
C PHE A 11 8.50 13.06 1.92
N TRP A 12 8.54 11.94 2.65
CA TRP A 12 8.49 11.94 4.11
C TRP A 12 9.61 12.78 4.71
N ASN A 13 10.83 12.59 4.22
CA ASN A 13 12.00 13.39 4.59
C ASN A 13 12.87 13.63 3.35
N LYS A 14 12.61 14.70 2.60
CA LYS A 14 13.30 14.99 1.32
C LYS A 14 14.84 15.07 1.49
N LYS A 15 15.33 15.56 2.63
CA LYS A 15 16.78 15.72 2.88
C LYS A 15 17.51 14.39 3.11
N GLU A 16 16.79 13.42 3.66
CA GLU A 16 17.32 12.10 4.01
C GLU A 16 16.79 10.99 3.08
N PHE A 17 15.99 11.36 2.06
CA PHE A 17 15.44 10.39 1.10
C PHE A 17 16.58 9.59 0.45
N GLY A 18 16.43 8.26 0.44
CA GLY A 18 17.47 7.34 -0.03
C GLY A 18 18.62 7.09 0.96
N LYS A 19 18.61 7.75 2.12
CA LYS A 19 19.60 7.51 3.19
C LYS A 19 19.01 6.59 4.26
N GLY A 20 19.00 5.30 3.99
CA GLY A 20 18.42 4.28 4.85
C GLY A 20 16.93 4.06 4.59
N TYR A 21 16.48 2.84 4.86
CA TYR A 21 15.14 2.36 4.55
C TYR A 21 14.02 3.18 5.22
N GLN A 22 14.25 3.71 6.43
CA GLN A 22 13.28 4.51 7.18
C GLN A 22 12.90 5.83 6.50
N ASN A 23 13.75 6.34 5.61
CA ASN A 23 13.56 7.58 4.88
C ASN A 23 13.10 7.35 3.42
N ASP A 24 13.06 6.10 2.98
CA ASP A 24 12.66 5.71 1.62
C ASP A 24 11.14 5.59 1.52
N LEU A 25 10.46 6.72 1.74
CA LEU A 25 9.01 6.84 1.71
C LEU A 25 8.58 8.11 1.00
N ALA A 26 7.74 7.95 -0.01
CA ALA A 26 7.10 9.06 -0.71
C ALA A 26 5.61 8.77 -0.95
N ALA A 27 4.82 9.82 -1.05
CA ALA A 27 3.44 9.76 -1.49
C ALA A 27 3.30 10.53 -2.81
N VAL A 28 2.58 9.97 -3.77
CA VAL A 28 2.31 10.62 -5.04
C VAL A 28 0.83 10.97 -5.10
N VAL A 29 0.55 12.25 -5.35
CA VAL A 29 -0.82 12.74 -5.55
C VAL A 29 -1.11 12.73 -7.05
N ALA A 30 -2.03 11.88 -7.47
CA ALA A 30 -2.44 11.84 -8.86
C ALA A 30 -3.18 13.15 -9.23
N PRO A 31 -2.76 13.89 -10.28
CA PRO A 31 -3.40 15.15 -10.69
C PRO A 31 -4.82 14.95 -11.22
N VAL A 32 -5.14 13.73 -11.58
CA VAL A 32 -6.49 13.29 -11.98
C VAL A 32 -6.82 11.98 -11.28
N PRO A 33 -8.10 11.68 -11.01
CA PRO A 33 -8.48 10.39 -10.44
C PRO A 33 -7.90 9.24 -11.27
N LEU A 34 -7.30 8.27 -10.59
CA LEU A 34 -6.78 7.08 -11.25
C LEU A 34 -7.95 6.28 -11.83
N GLN A 35 -7.98 6.17 -13.15
CA GLN A 35 -8.95 5.31 -13.83
C GLN A 35 -8.54 3.85 -13.72
N ILE A 36 -9.47 3.01 -13.31
CA ILE A 36 -9.26 1.57 -13.34
C ILE A 36 -9.73 1.06 -14.69
N ALA A 37 -8.86 0.36 -15.39
CA ALA A 37 -9.12 -0.19 -16.71
C ALA A 37 -10.22 -1.29 -16.76
N SER A 38 -10.98 -1.44 -15.68
CA SER A 38 -12.09 -2.41 -15.61
C SER A 38 -13.41 -1.68 -15.40
N PRO A 39 -14.31 -1.66 -16.39
CA PRO A 39 -15.56 -0.91 -16.32
C PRO A 39 -16.52 -1.37 -15.22
N ASN A 40 -16.25 -2.52 -14.60
CA ASN A 40 -17.12 -3.11 -13.59
C ASN A 40 -16.53 -3.12 -12.17
N LYS A 41 -15.37 -2.49 -11.96
CA LYS A 41 -14.75 -2.44 -10.62
C LYS A 41 -14.38 -1.02 -10.24
N ALA A 42 -14.89 -0.58 -9.11
CA ALA A 42 -14.43 0.65 -8.48
C ALA A 42 -12.99 0.52 -7.99
N ALA A 43 -12.26 1.64 -7.95
CA ALA A 43 -11.00 1.70 -7.22
C ALA A 43 -11.27 1.35 -5.75
N THR A 44 -10.64 0.30 -5.28
CA THR A 44 -10.73 -0.08 -3.87
C THR A 44 -9.59 0.59 -3.14
N PHE A 45 -9.92 1.51 -2.24
CA PHE A 45 -8.94 2.13 -1.37
C PHE A 45 -8.65 1.20 -0.21
N VAL A 46 -7.38 0.88 0.01
CA VAL A 46 -6.96 0.06 1.15
C VAL A 46 -6.68 1.00 2.32
N PRO A 47 -7.39 0.86 3.46
CA PRO A 47 -7.18 1.74 4.60
C PRO A 47 -5.79 1.52 5.22
N LEU A 48 -5.25 2.56 5.86
CA LEU A 48 -4.03 2.46 6.66
C LEU A 48 -4.34 1.79 8.00
N ALA A 49 -3.42 0.92 8.45
CA ALA A 49 -3.47 0.39 9.81
C ALA A 49 -2.97 1.43 10.80
N GLU A 50 -3.60 1.49 11.96
CA GLU A 50 -3.18 2.37 13.05
C GLU A 50 -2.60 1.54 14.19
N ASN A 51 -1.43 1.95 14.68
CA ASN A 51 -0.83 1.54 15.96
C ASN A 51 -0.87 0.03 16.27
N LYS A 52 -0.66 -0.85 15.26
CA LYS A 52 -0.63 -2.28 15.48
C LYS A 52 0.81 -2.76 15.67
N THR A 53 1.04 -3.55 16.71
CA THR A 53 2.28 -4.30 16.88
C THR A 53 2.18 -5.59 16.08
N TYR A 54 3.22 -5.94 15.35
CA TYR A 54 3.31 -7.16 14.55
C TYR A 54 4.22 -8.15 15.25
N GLN A 55 3.84 -9.43 15.19
CA GLN A 55 4.55 -10.54 15.80
C GLN A 55 4.94 -11.57 14.72
N PRO A 56 6.02 -12.34 14.93
CA PRO A 56 6.31 -13.50 14.08
C PRO A 56 5.08 -14.40 13.95
N GLY A 57 4.75 -14.78 12.72
CA GLY A 57 3.57 -15.59 12.39
C GLY A 57 2.34 -14.79 11.95
N ASP A 58 2.28 -13.47 12.17
CA ASP A 58 1.17 -12.65 11.70
C ASP A 58 1.08 -12.70 10.16
N PRO A 59 -0.13 -12.86 9.57
CA PRO A 59 -0.29 -12.89 8.12
C PRO A 59 -0.06 -11.51 7.52
N VAL A 60 0.68 -11.49 6.41
CA VAL A 60 0.90 -10.32 5.57
C VAL A 60 0.83 -10.69 4.10
N SER A 61 0.49 -9.71 3.26
CA SER A 61 0.54 -9.85 1.81
C SER A 61 1.07 -8.57 1.15
N THR A 62 1.59 -8.71 -0.06
CA THR A 62 1.88 -7.59 -0.96
C THR A 62 1.13 -7.77 -2.26
N ILE A 63 0.73 -6.65 -2.89
CA ILE A 63 0.05 -6.66 -4.18
C ILE A 63 0.71 -5.59 -5.05
N GLY A 64 1.17 -5.99 -6.24
CA GLY A 64 1.85 -5.08 -7.14
C GLY A 64 2.05 -5.66 -8.54
N TYR A 65 2.84 -4.95 -9.34
CA TYR A 65 3.15 -5.31 -10.72
C TYR A 65 4.65 -5.62 -10.85
N PRO A 66 5.05 -6.86 -10.61
CA PRO A 66 6.45 -7.27 -10.71
C PRO A 66 6.95 -7.24 -12.14
N THR A 67 8.28 -7.36 -12.31
CA THR A 67 8.90 -7.69 -13.59
C THR A 67 8.74 -9.18 -13.90
N ASP A 68 9.02 -9.57 -15.15
CA ASP A 68 9.03 -10.97 -15.54
C ASP A 68 9.96 -11.80 -14.65
N SER A 69 9.49 -12.96 -14.25
CA SER A 69 10.30 -13.96 -13.56
C SER A 69 9.85 -15.36 -13.95
N SER A 70 10.82 -16.13 -14.41
CA SER A 70 10.65 -17.54 -14.78
C SER A 70 11.54 -18.46 -13.94
N SER A 71 11.88 -18.05 -12.73
CA SER A 71 12.67 -18.87 -11.82
C SER A 71 12.00 -20.23 -11.62
N PRO A 72 12.75 -21.35 -11.74
CA PRO A 72 12.21 -22.70 -11.56
C PRO A 72 11.57 -22.94 -10.20
N GLU A 73 11.95 -22.15 -9.20
CA GLU A 73 11.43 -22.24 -7.83
C GLU A 73 10.05 -21.58 -7.68
N LEU A 74 9.59 -20.83 -8.67
CA LEU A 74 8.25 -20.27 -8.67
C LEU A 74 7.23 -21.31 -9.13
N LYS A 75 6.12 -21.42 -8.40
CA LYS A 75 5.02 -22.33 -8.78
C LYS A 75 4.44 -22.01 -10.14
N LYS A 76 4.51 -20.75 -10.56
CA LYS A 76 4.08 -20.25 -11.88
C LYS A 76 5.00 -19.11 -12.30
N PRO A 77 5.29 -18.98 -13.61
CA PRO A 77 5.98 -17.80 -14.13
C PRO A 77 5.22 -16.52 -13.77
N ILE A 78 5.97 -15.48 -13.47
CA ILE A 78 5.45 -14.13 -13.26
C ILE A 78 5.66 -13.36 -14.56
N VAL A 79 4.60 -12.74 -15.04
CA VAL A 79 4.58 -11.96 -16.28
C VAL A 79 4.46 -10.49 -15.93
N ALA A 80 5.37 -9.66 -16.47
CA ALA A 80 5.34 -8.21 -16.28
C ALA A 80 3.99 -7.60 -16.71
N GLY A 81 3.54 -6.59 -15.97
CA GLY A 81 2.28 -5.92 -16.23
C GLY A 81 1.04 -6.67 -15.75
N GLN A 82 1.19 -7.86 -15.18
CA GLN A 82 0.10 -8.56 -14.50
C GLN A 82 0.12 -8.29 -13.00
N LEU A 83 -1.06 -8.12 -12.41
CA LEU A 83 -1.20 -7.95 -10.98
C LEU A 83 -0.81 -9.24 -10.27
N TYR A 84 0.14 -9.14 -9.37
CA TYR A 84 0.65 -10.25 -8.58
C TYR A 84 0.36 -10.00 -7.10
N LYS A 85 -0.12 -11.04 -6.43
CA LYS A 85 -0.29 -11.07 -4.99
C LYS A 85 0.63 -12.13 -4.39
N ALA A 86 1.43 -11.75 -3.43
CA ALA A 86 2.20 -12.66 -2.61
C ALA A 86 1.66 -12.64 -1.18
N ASP A 87 1.41 -13.82 -0.63
CA ASP A 87 1.00 -14.01 0.76
C ASP A 87 2.17 -14.59 1.56
N GLY A 88 2.30 -14.17 2.80
CA GLY A 88 3.36 -14.61 3.69
C GLY A 88 3.03 -14.37 5.16
N VAL A 89 4.02 -14.59 5.99
CA VAL A 89 3.94 -14.38 7.43
C VAL A 89 5.13 -13.58 7.93
N VAL A 90 4.90 -12.72 8.92
CA VAL A 90 5.96 -11.95 9.57
C VAL A 90 7.01 -12.90 10.14
N LYS A 91 8.27 -12.61 9.89
CA LYS A 91 9.44 -13.30 10.45
C LYS A 91 10.01 -12.53 11.63
N SER A 92 10.23 -11.23 11.46
CA SER A 92 10.72 -10.33 12.50
C SER A 92 10.24 -8.91 12.28
N VAL A 93 10.25 -8.14 13.38
CA VAL A 93 10.09 -6.68 13.36
C VAL A 93 11.24 -6.10 14.18
N ASP A 94 12.09 -5.34 13.52
CA ASP A 94 13.33 -4.83 14.08
C ASP A 94 13.34 -3.29 14.06
N ASN A 95 14.06 -2.67 14.99
CA ASN A 95 14.28 -1.24 14.94
C ASN A 95 15.34 -0.93 13.85
N TYR A 96 15.01 0.00 12.94
CA TYR A 96 15.95 0.49 11.95
C TYR A 96 16.84 1.61 12.47
N ASP A 97 16.35 2.34 13.47
CA ASP A 97 17.08 3.45 14.08
C ASP A 97 16.68 3.64 15.55
N ASP A 98 17.43 4.52 16.24
CA ASP A 98 17.19 4.88 17.64
C ASP A 98 15.93 5.76 17.82
N LYS A 99 15.29 6.18 16.73
CA LYS A 99 14.09 7.02 16.72
C LYS A 99 12.79 6.20 16.64
N GLY A 100 12.91 4.88 16.66
CA GLY A 100 11.78 3.96 16.67
C GLY A 100 11.20 3.62 15.29
N SER A 101 11.90 3.95 14.20
CA SER A 101 11.54 3.44 12.88
C SER A 101 11.70 1.93 12.86
N LYS A 102 10.70 1.22 12.39
CA LYS A 102 10.66 -0.24 12.39
C LYS A 102 10.72 -0.79 10.98
N GLY A 103 11.56 -1.81 10.81
CA GLY A 103 11.53 -2.69 9.65
C GLY A 103 10.73 -3.94 9.94
N ILE A 104 10.15 -4.51 8.91
CA ILE A 104 9.46 -5.80 8.95
C ILE A 104 10.06 -6.72 7.92
N THR A 105 10.40 -7.93 8.35
CA THR A 105 10.82 -9.02 7.46
C THR A 105 9.76 -10.10 7.51
N TYR A 106 9.45 -10.69 6.37
CA TYR A 106 8.44 -11.73 6.26
C TYR A 106 8.84 -12.82 5.27
N HIS A 107 8.42 -14.06 5.54
CA HIS A 107 8.53 -15.16 4.59
C HIS A 107 7.50 -14.99 3.49
N MET A 108 7.98 -14.77 2.28
CA MET A 108 7.16 -14.50 1.11
C MET A 108 8.01 -14.63 -0.14
N THR A 109 7.44 -15.10 -1.22
CA THR A 109 8.09 -15.02 -2.53
C THR A 109 8.12 -13.56 -2.98
N SER A 110 9.26 -12.90 -2.79
CA SER A 110 9.49 -11.55 -3.28
C SER A 110 10.18 -11.61 -4.64
N VAL A 111 9.77 -10.72 -5.54
CA VAL A 111 10.30 -10.61 -6.89
C VAL A 111 10.56 -9.15 -7.25
N SER A 112 11.46 -8.92 -8.20
CA SER A 112 11.78 -7.57 -8.69
C SER A 112 10.52 -6.84 -9.16
N GLY A 113 10.44 -5.54 -8.91
CA GLY A 113 9.32 -4.69 -9.29
C GLY A 113 8.22 -4.57 -8.23
N LEU A 114 8.29 -5.33 -7.12
CA LEU A 114 7.37 -5.17 -5.99
C LEU A 114 7.76 -4.01 -5.05
N SER A 115 8.95 -3.43 -5.20
CA SER A 115 9.35 -2.26 -4.40
C SER A 115 8.34 -1.12 -4.54
N GLY A 116 7.91 -0.56 -3.41
CA GLY A 116 6.82 0.42 -3.33
C GLY A 116 5.42 -0.18 -3.13
N ALA A 117 5.25 -1.50 -3.25
CA ALA A 117 3.98 -2.15 -2.96
C ALA A 117 3.60 -2.02 -1.48
N GLY A 118 2.32 -1.86 -1.20
CA GLY A 118 1.83 -1.87 0.17
C GLY A 118 2.01 -3.24 0.84
N ILE A 119 2.47 -3.24 2.08
CA ILE A 119 2.40 -4.41 2.96
C ILE A 119 1.04 -4.37 3.64
N ILE A 120 0.24 -5.41 3.42
CA ILE A 120 -1.15 -5.50 3.88
C ILE A 120 -1.23 -6.58 4.96
N ASN A 121 -1.84 -6.26 6.09
CA ASN A 121 -2.03 -7.21 7.19
C ASN A 121 -3.27 -8.11 7.00
N GLY A 122 -3.46 -9.06 7.91
CA GLY A 122 -4.59 -9.98 7.89
C GLY A 122 -5.97 -9.32 7.98
N ASP A 123 -6.04 -8.05 8.43
CA ASP A 123 -7.28 -7.26 8.47
C ASP A 123 -7.53 -6.47 7.16
N GLY A 124 -6.68 -6.66 6.14
CA GLY A 124 -6.78 -5.96 4.86
C GLY A 124 -6.34 -4.50 4.89
N LYS A 125 -5.50 -4.10 5.86
CA LYS A 125 -5.02 -2.72 6.01
C LYS A 125 -3.54 -2.60 5.66
N VAL A 126 -3.15 -1.48 5.03
CA VAL A 126 -1.74 -1.17 4.75
C VAL A 126 -1.02 -0.85 6.06
N VAL A 127 0.04 -1.56 6.31
CA VAL A 127 0.89 -1.42 7.50
C VAL A 127 2.26 -0.85 7.19
N GLY A 128 2.68 -0.90 5.94
CA GLY A 128 4.00 -0.51 5.52
C GLY A 128 4.18 -0.52 4.02
N VAL A 129 5.41 -0.32 3.59
CA VAL A 129 5.83 -0.31 2.19
C VAL A 129 6.93 -1.34 1.98
N HIS A 130 6.73 -2.22 1.01
CA HIS A 130 7.72 -3.22 0.59
C HIS A 130 8.90 -2.53 -0.10
N GLN A 131 10.12 -2.88 0.31
CA GLN A 131 11.33 -2.23 -0.19
C GLN A 131 12.33 -3.22 -0.80
N HIS A 132 12.46 -4.41 -0.22
CA HIS A 132 13.48 -5.37 -0.62
C HIS A 132 13.02 -6.82 -0.40
N GLY A 133 13.77 -7.75 -0.96
CA GLY A 133 13.56 -9.18 -0.75
C GLY A 133 14.62 -10.02 -1.42
N THR A 134 14.53 -11.33 -1.26
CA THR A 134 15.41 -12.28 -1.93
C THR A 134 15.00 -12.35 -3.40
N ILE A 135 15.87 -11.87 -4.27
CA ILE A 135 15.66 -11.83 -5.73
C ILE A 135 16.57 -12.80 -6.48
N GLU A 136 17.51 -13.45 -5.80
CA GLU A 136 18.46 -14.37 -6.40
C GLU A 136 17.77 -15.63 -6.91
N ASN A 137 18.21 -16.11 -8.08
CA ASN A 137 17.80 -17.40 -8.62
C ASN A 137 18.44 -18.54 -7.80
N GLY A 138 17.77 -19.66 -7.69
CA GLY A 138 18.25 -20.82 -6.96
C GLY A 138 17.98 -20.80 -5.44
N ILE A 139 17.35 -19.73 -4.94
CA ILE A 139 16.90 -19.72 -3.53
C ILE A 139 15.55 -20.45 -3.44
N PRO A 140 15.47 -21.56 -2.68
CA PRO A 140 14.21 -22.26 -2.45
C PRO A 140 13.12 -21.35 -1.90
N ASP A 141 11.88 -21.56 -2.29
CA ASP A 141 10.74 -20.71 -1.90
C ASP A 141 10.60 -20.57 -0.38
N LYS A 142 10.90 -21.64 0.37
CA LYS A 142 10.91 -21.65 1.84
C LYS A 142 11.94 -20.70 2.48
N ASP A 143 13.01 -20.36 1.75
CA ASP A 143 14.11 -19.50 2.22
C ASP A 143 13.99 -18.07 1.69
N ARG A 144 12.98 -17.81 0.84
CA ARG A 144 12.73 -16.49 0.30
C ARG A 144 12.11 -15.59 1.36
N PHE A 145 12.48 -14.32 1.32
CA PHE A 145 11.92 -13.32 2.21
C PHE A 145 11.64 -12.02 1.47
N GLY A 146 10.74 -11.25 2.03
CA GLY A 146 10.53 -9.84 1.70
C GLY A 146 10.71 -9.00 2.94
N GLY A 147 10.93 -7.72 2.75
CA GLY A 147 11.06 -6.77 3.84
C GLY A 147 10.66 -5.37 3.43
N GLY A 148 10.43 -4.53 4.42
CA GLY A 148 10.07 -3.15 4.20
C GLY A 148 9.95 -2.37 5.49
N ILE A 149 9.50 -1.13 5.38
CA ILE A 149 9.24 -0.26 6.51
C ILE A 149 7.82 -0.51 7.06
N VAL A 150 7.69 -0.55 8.37
CA VAL A 150 6.40 -0.39 9.06
C VAL A 150 6.16 1.11 9.26
N LEU A 151 5.00 1.60 8.84
CA LEU A 151 4.68 3.02 9.02
C LEU A 151 4.55 3.38 10.50
N SER A 152 5.35 4.33 10.94
CA SER A 152 5.23 4.91 12.28
C SER A 152 3.94 5.73 12.42
N PRO A 153 3.48 6.02 13.64
CA PRO A 153 2.32 6.90 13.86
C PRO A 153 2.45 8.26 13.17
N GLU A 154 3.66 8.83 13.16
CA GLU A 154 3.96 10.10 12.50
C GLU A 154 3.87 9.98 10.97
N GLN A 155 4.35 8.86 10.41
CA GLN A 155 4.24 8.59 8.97
C GLN A 155 2.79 8.34 8.56
N VAL A 156 2.02 7.61 9.35
CA VAL A 156 0.57 7.44 9.14
C VAL A 156 -0.13 8.80 9.17
N LYS A 157 0.19 9.65 10.17
CA LYS A 157 -0.37 11.00 10.25
C LYS A 157 0.01 11.82 9.02
N TRP A 158 1.26 11.80 8.60
CA TRP A 158 1.72 12.51 7.41
C TRP A 158 0.98 12.09 6.14
N VAL A 159 0.76 10.78 5.91
CA VAL A 159 -0.05 10.29 4.79
C VAL A 159 -1.49 10.80 4.90
N LYS A 160 -2.08 10.75 6.09
CA LYS A 160 -3.44 11.27 6.33
C LYS A 160 -3.54 12.77 6.06
N ASP A 161 -2.54 13.55 6.45
CA ASP A 161 -2.49 15.00 6.18
C ASP A 161 -2.44 15.27 4.66
N ILE A 162 -1.70 14.47 3.88
CA ILE A 162 -1.68 14.55 2.42
C ILE A 162 -3.07 14.20 1.85
N ILE A 163 -3.68 13.12 2.30
CA ILE A 163 -5.02 12.71 1.88
C ILE A 163 -6.04 13.80 2.23
N ALA A 164 -5.97 14.36 3.44
CA ALA A 164 -6.85 15.45 3.85
C ALA A 164 -6.66 16.73 3.03
N LYS A 165 -5.47 16.98 2.53
CA LYS A 165 -5.17 18.16 1.71
C LYS A 165 -5.58 17.99 0.24
N TYR A 166 -5.28 16.85 -0.35
CA TYR A 166 -5.37 16.62 -1.79
C TYR A 166 -6.40 15.56 -2.19
N GLY A 167 -6.86 14.73 -1.24
CA GLY A 167 -7.80 13.65 -1.50
C GLY A 167 -9.19 14.15 -1.88
N VAL A 168 -9.96 13.28 -2.50
CA VAL A 168 -11.38 13.53 -2.80
C VAL A 168 -12.15 13.75 -1.50
N LYS A 169 -13.06 14.71 -1.49
CA LYS A 169 -13.94 15.02 -0.36
C LYS A 169 -15.38 15.13 -0.83
N GLY A 170 -16.30 14.74 0.05
CA GLY A 170 -17.72 14.79 -0.27
C GLY A 170 -18.11 13.74 -1.31
N TRP A 171 -19.12 14.05 -2.10
CA TRP A 171 -19.63 13.13 -3.12
C TRP A 171 -18.69 13.04 -4.32
N TYR A 172 -18.42 11.82 -4.74
CA TYR A 172 -17.65 11.49 -5.93
C TYR A 172 -18.44 10.54 -6.83
N GLN A 173 -18.48 10.83 -8.12
CA GLN A 173 -19.07 9.96 -9.13
C GLN A 173 -17.97 9.13 -9.77
N GLY A 174 -17.98 7.81 -9.52
CA GLY A 174 -17.05 6.89 -10.15
C GLY A 174 -17.40 6.59 -11.61
N ASP A 175 -16.40 6.19 -12.40
CA ASP A 175 -16.57 5.80 -13.81
C ASP A 175 -17.48 4.57 -13.99
N ASN A 176 -17.66 3.79 -12.93
CA ASN A 176 -18.59 2.66 -12.88
C ASN A 176 -20.05 3.07 -12.65
N GLY A 177 -20.35 4.36 -12.65
CA GLY A 177 -21.68 4.89 -12.40
C GLY A 177 -22.11 4.91 -10.94
N LYS A 178 -21.30 4.41 -10.01
CA LYS A 178 -21.58 4.46 -8.57
C LYS A 178 -21.19 5.80 -7.98
N ARG A 179 -21.85 6.16 -6.87
CA ARG A 179 -21.54 7.35 -6.08
C ARG A 179 -20.87 6.93 -4.78
N TYR A 180 -19.81 7.64 -4.43
CA TYR A 180 -19.02 7.45 -3.23
C TYR A 180 -19.06 8.70 -2.38
N TYR A 181 -18.89 8.55 -1.08
CA TYR A 181 -18.75 9.70 -0.19
C TYR A 181 -17.46 9.59 0.61
N PHE A 182 -16.68 10.66 0.61
CA PHE A 182 -15.42 10.76 1.35
C PHE A 182 -15.56 11.80 2.46
N THR A 183 -15.07 11.46 3.65
CA THR A 183 -14.98 12.42 4.77
C THR A 183 -14.02 13.56 4.45
N PRO A 184 -14.01 14.65 5.23
CA PRO A 184 -12.99 15.67 5.12
C PRO A 184 -11.55 15.14 5.28
N GLU A 185 -11.39 14.04 6.03
CA GLU A 185 -10.12 13.33 6.24
C GLU A 185 -9.77 12.39 5.08
N GLY A 186 -10.64 12.24 4.08
CA GLY A 186 -10.43 11.41 2.88
C GLY A 186 -10.80 9.94 3.07
N GLU A 187 -11.51 9.58 4.14
CA GLU A 187 -12.00 8.22 4.35
C GLU A 187 -13.29 7.98 3.57
N MET A 188 -13.34 6.90 2.80
CA MET A 188 -14.53 6.51 2.06
C MET A 188 -15.54 5.80 2.96
N PHE A 189 -16.81 6.18 2.89
CA PHE A 189 -17.87 5.49 3.59
C PHE A 189 -18.16 4.13 2.95
N ARG A 190 -18.16 3.07 3.77
CA ARG A 190 -18.45 1.69 3.40
C ARG A 190 -19.21 0.99 4.51
N ASN A 191 -20.06 0.03 4.15
CA ASN A 191 -20.82 -0.83 5.10
C ASN A 191 -21.41 -0.04 6.26
N LYS A 192 -21.99 1.11 5.99
CA LYS A 192 -22.57 1.97 7.03
C LYS A 192 -23.72 2.81 6.51
N THR A 193 -24.55 3.21 7.43
CA THR A 193 -25.56 4.24 7.20
C THR A 193 -25.10 5.55 7.83
N ALA A 194 -25.26 6.65 7.11
CA ALA A 194 -24.88 7.97 7.59
C ALA A 194 -25.85 9.04 7.09
N VAL A 195 -26.02 10.10 7.89
CA VAL A 195 -26.76 11.29 7.50
C VAL A 195 -25.79 12.29 6.87
N ILE A 196 -26.05 12.73 5.65
CA ILE A 196 -25.24 13.72 4.93
C ILE A 196 -26.20 14.83 4.48
N GLY A 197 -26.02 16.02 5.03
CA GLY A 197 -27.01 17.08 4.91
C GLY A 197 -28.32 16.65 5.60
N GLU A 198 -29.42 16.75 4.87
CA GLU A 198 -30.76 16.39 5.38
C GLU A 198 -31.16 14.94 5.05
N ASN A 199 -30.33 14.19 4.34
CA ASN A 199 -30.67 12.87 3.85
C ASN A 199 -29.85 11.77 4.51
N GLN A 200 -30.48 10.61 4.70
CA GLN A 200 -29.85 9.40 5.16
C GLN A 200 -29.45 8.52 3.95
N TYR A 201 -28.23 8.04 3.97
CA TYR A 201 -27.65 7.18 2.92
C TYR A 201 -27.12 5.89 3.51
N SER A 202 -27.29 4.79 2.78
CA SER A 202 -26.68 3.51 3.10
C SER A 202 -25.56 3.23 2.07
N PHE A 203 -24.40 2.89 2.57
CA PHE A 203 -23.20 2.59 1.79
C PHE A 203 -22.94 1.08 1.86
N ASP A 204 -22.79 0.46 0.71
CA ASP A 204 -22.38 -0.94 0.58
C ASP A 204 -20.87 -1.12 0.80
N GLU A 205 -20.37 -2.31 0.52
CA GLU A 205 -18.95 -2.64 0.68
C GLU A 205 -18.06 -2.02 -0.43
N ASN A 206 -18.67 -1.59 -1.56
CA ASN A 206 -17.96 -1.13 -2.75
C ASN A 206 -18.41 0.25 -3.19
#